data_61f527482a22ed228780d75775f7a06a
#
_entry.id   61f527482a22ed228780d75775f7a06a
#
_cell.length_a   1.000
_cell.length_b   1.000
_cell.length_c   1.000
_cell.angle_alpha   90.00
_cell.angle_beta   90.00
_cell.angle_gamma   90.00
#
_symmetry.space_group_name_H-M   'P 1'
#
loop_
_entity.id
_entity.type
_entity.pdbx_description
1 polymer ?
#
loop_
_entity_poly.entity_id
_entity_poly.type
_entity_poly.pdbx_seq_one_letter_code
_entity_poly.pdbx_strand_id
1 'polypeptide(L)'
;MRVQICAVGRLRKGPERDLCDDYLTRFNRTGRALALGPAQLIEVEDKKGGGMAAEAILLHRSIPDGALVCTMDERGKLMSSPDFARQLADWRDQGRQDLSLIHI
;
A
#
# COMPACT_ATOMS: atom_id res chain seq x y z
N MET A 1 -11.60 6.01 -2.78
CA MET A 1 -10.60 5.74 -1.71
C MET A 1 -9.22 5.65 -2.35
N ARG A 2 -8.33 6.53 -1.95
CA ARG A 2 -6.94 6.48 -2.39
C ARG A 2 -6.22 5.34 -1.69
N VAL A 3 -5.32 4.68 -2.41
CA VAL A 3 -4.57 3.54 -1.88
C VAL A 3 -3.08 3.83 -2.01
N GLN A 4 -2.36 3.58 -0.93
CA GLN A 4 -0.92 3.73 -0.96
C GLN A 4 -0.28 2.47 -0.37
N ILE A 5 0.75 1.99 -1.05
CA ILE A 5 1.54 0.87 -0.57
C ILE A 5 2.87 1.43 -0.08
N CYS A 6 3.14 1.25 1.20
CA CYS A 6 4.36 1.76 1.83
C CYS A 6 5.33 0.60 2.06
N ALA A 7 6.56 0.77 1.62
CA ALA A 7 7.58 -0.26 1.76
C ALA A 7 8.92 0.37 2.13
N VAL A 8 9.74 -0.37 2.85
CA VAL A 8 11.11 0.01 3.15
C VAL A 8 12.02 -0.52 2.04
N GLY A 9 12.92 0.31 1.57
CA GLY A 9 13.83 0.00 0.48
C GLY A 9 13.31 0.50 -0.85
N ARG A 10 14.12 0.31 -1.88
CA ARG A 10 13.77 0.72 -3.24
C ARG A 10 13.83 -0.46 -4.17
N LEU A 11 12.76 -0.64 -4.91
CA LEU A 11 12.71 -1.64 -5.96
C LEU A 11 13.45 -1.09 -7.18
N ARG A 12 14.56 -1.72 -7.52
CA ARG A 12 15.41 -1.28 -8.61
C ARG A 12 14.81 -1.66 -9.96
N LYS A 13 15.25 -0.96 -11.00
CA LYS A 13 14.86 -1.25 -12.38
C LYS A 13 15.11 -2.73 -12.69
N GLY A 14 14.08 -3.42 -13.20
CA GLY A 14 14.15 -4.84 -13.48
C GLY A 14 12.76 -5.45 -13.62
N PRO A 15 12.67 -6.78 -13.79
CA PRO A 15 11.39 -7.47 -13.99
C PRO A 15 10.40 -7.26 -12.87
N GLU A 16 10.84 -7.24 -11.63
CA GLU A 16 9.96 -7.06 -10.48
C GLU A 16 9.33 -5.67 -10.47
N ARG A 17 10.12 -4.65 -10.77
CA ARG A 17 9.61 -3.28 -10.85
C ARG A 17 8.61 -3.14 -12.00
N ASP A 18 8.94 -3.72 -13.16
CA ASP A 18 8.04 -3.69 -14.31
C ASP A 18 6.72 -4.36 -13.99
N LEU A 19 6.76 -5.47 -13.26
CA LEU A 19 5.56 -6.18 -12.85
C LEU A 19 4.72 -5.35 -11.88
N CYS A 20 5.33 -4.72 -10.90
CA CYS A 20 4.64 -3.83 -9.96
C CYS A 20 3.99 -2.64 -10.69
N ASP A 21 4.72 -2.01 -11.60
CA ASP A 21 4.21 -0.90 -12.39
C ASP A 21 3.01 -1.32 -13.24
N ASP A 22 3.06 -2.52 -13.82
CA ASP A 22 1.96 -3.05 -14.60
C ASP A 22 0.72 -3.27 -13.74
N TYR A 23 0.86 -3.88 -12.57
CA TYR A 23 -0.27 -4.10 -11.67
C TYR A 23 -0.87 -2.79 -11.15
N LEU A 24 -0.03 -1.81 -10.83
CA LEU A 24 -0.52 -0.50 -10.40
C LEU A 24 -1.29 0.20 -11.52
N THR A 25 -0.80 0.10 -12.74
CA THR A 25 -1.48 0.66 -13.91
C THR A 25 -2.85 0.01 -14.12
N ARG A 26 -2.92 -1.31 -14.01
CA ARG A 26 -4.18 -2.06 -14.13
C ARG A 26 -5.15 -1.71 -13.03
N PHE A 27 -4.67 -1.66 -11.80
CA PHE A 27 -5.49 -1.29 -10.66
C PHE A 27 -6.09 0.10 -10.85
N ASN A 28 -5.26 1.06 -11.23
CA ASN A 28 -5.71 2.43 -11.42
C ASN A 28 -6.71 2.57 -12.55
N ARG A 29 -6.53 1.82 -13.61
CA ARG A 29 -7.47 1.81 -14.74
C ARG A 29 -8.84 1.25 -14.32
N THR A 30 -8.84 0.07 -13.69
CA THR A 30 -10.06 -0.59 -13.26
C THR A 30 -10.72 0.15 -12.10
N GLY A 31 -9.92 0.61 -11.15
CA GLY A 31 -10.41 1.24 -9.93
C GLY A 31 -11.10 2.58 -10.14
N ARG A 32 -10.75 3.27 -11.23
CA ARG A 32 -11.31 4.60 -11.52
C ARG A 32 -12.85 4.58 -11.53
N ALA A 33 -13.44 3.59 -12.18
CA ALA A 33 -14.89 3.46 -12.24
C ALA A 33 -15.50 2.94 -10.96
N LEU A 34 -14.69 2.42 -10.03
CA LEU A 34 -15.12 1.82 -8.78
C LEU A 34 -14.84 2.70 -7.56
N ALA A 35 -14.42 3.94 -7.78
CA ALA A 35 -13.99 4.87 -6.72
C ALA A 35 -12.85 4.27 -5.85
N LEU A 36 -11.97 3.49 -6.47
CA LEU A 36 -10.78 2.91 -5.87
C LEU A 36 -9.54 3.46 -6.54
N GLY A 37 -8.63 3.99 -5.75
CA GLY A 37 -7.40 4.57 -6.24
C GLY A 37 -7.44 6.09 -6.31
N PRO A 38 -6.44 6.70 -6.91
CA PRO A 38 -5.28 6.02 -7.46
C PRO A 38 -4.48 5.28 -6.39
N ALA A 39 -3.81 4.21 -6.81
CA ALA A 39 -2.85 3.48 -5.99
C ALA A 39 -1.44 3.90 -6.37
N GLN A 40 -0.58 4.08 -5.37
CA GLN A 40 0.81 4.42 -5.59
C GLN A 40 1.71 3.70 -4.60
N LEU A 41 2.94 3.48 -5.01
CA LEU A 41 3.97 2.88 -4.18
C LEU A 41 4.80 4.00 -3.56
N ILE A 42 4.90 3.99 -2.23
CA ILE A 42 5.75 4.89 -1.46
C ILE A 42 6.90 4.08 -0.90
N GLU A 43 8.09 4.38 -1.34
CA GLU A 43 9.29 3.71 -0.88
C GLU A 43 10.05 4.63 0.07
N VAL A 44 10.37 4.12 1.26
CA VAL A 44 11.14 4.86 2.26
C VAL A 44 12.47 4.15 2.47
N GLU A 45 13.51 4.93 2.70
CA GLU A 45 14.86 4.39 2.87
C GLU A 45 15.56 5.17 3.97
N ASP A 46 16.07 4.46 4.96
CA ASP A 46 16.90 5.06 6.01
C ASP A 46 18.38 4.95 5.62
N LYS A 47 18.94 6.04 5.12
CA LYS A 47 20.33 6.10 4.69
C LYS A 47 21.32 6.18 5.83
N LYS A 48 20.84 6.42 7.06
CA LYS A 48 21.68 6.59 8.23
C LYS A 48 21.89 5.30 9.01
N GLY A 49 21.25 4.20 8.60
CA GLY A 49 21.41 2.91 9.24
C GLY A 49 20.83 2.82 10.63
N GLY A 50 19.75 3.55 10.92
CA GLY A 50 19.12 3.59 12.23
C GLY A 50 18.27 2.36 12.56
N GLY A 51 18.21 1.37 11.67
CA GLY A 51 17.50 0.13 11.91
C GLY A 51 15.98 0.24 11.88
N MET A 52 15.32 -0.75 12.47
CA MET A 52 13.85 -0.86 12.42
C MET A 52 13.13 0.35 13.02
N ALA A 53 13.66 0.94 14.07
CA ALA A 53 13.04 2.11 14.71
C ALA A 53 12.99 3.30 13.76
N ALA A 54 14.10 3.57 13.05
CA ALA A 54 14.15 4.67 12.09
C ALA A 54 13.26 4.40 10.88
N GLU A 55 13.20 3.16 10.42
CA GLU A 55 12.33 2.76 9.32
C GLU A 55 10.86 2.92 9.70
N ALA A 56 10.49 2.56 10.92
CA ALA A 56 9.13 2.73 11.40
C ALA A 56 8.71 4.20 11.41
N ILE A 57 9.60 5.10 11.80
CA ILE A 57 9.34 6.55 11.78
C ILE A 57 9.09 7.02 10.34
N LEU A 58 9.92 6.59 9.40
CA LEU A 58 9.77 6.96 8.00
C LEU A 58 8.45 6.46 7.41
N LEU A 59 8.08 5.21 7.71
CA LEU A 59 6.80 4.65 7.27
C LEU A 59 5.64 5.44 7.87
N HIS A 60 5.71 5.73 9.17
CA HIS A 60 4.65 6.46 9.86
C HIS A 60 4.44 7.86 9.25
N ARG A 61 5.52 8.54 8.90
CA ARG A 61 5.45 9.87 8.28
C ARG A 61 4.81 9.85 6.90
N SER A 62 4.86 8.72 6.20
CA SER A 62 4.27 8.61 4.87
C SER A 62 2.76 8.35 4.89
N ILE A 63 2.20 8.03 6.06
CA ILE A 63 0.78 7.72 6.21
C ILE A 63 -0.02 9.02 6.32
N PRO A 64 -1.01 9.25 5.45
CA PRO A 64 -1.87 10.43 5.56
C PRO A 64 -2.67 10.44 6.87
N ASP A 65 -2.95 11.63 7.38
CA ASP A 65 -3.78 11.77 8.57
C ASP A 65 -5.17 11.17 8.32
N GLY A 66 -5.63 10.36 9.27
CA GLY A 66 -6.94 9.72 9.17
C GLY A 66 -6.99 8.51 8.27
N ALA A 67 -5.85 8.10 7.68
CA ALA A 67 -5.81 6.93 6.83
C ALA A 67 -6.06 5.65 7.62
N LEU A 68 -6.76 4.70 7.00
CA LEU A 68 -6.83 3.35 7.53
C LEU A 68 -5.51 2.64 7.22
N VAL A 69 -4.91 2.04 8.24
CA VAL A 69 -3.63 1.33 8.08
C VAL A 69 -3.87 -0.17 8.10
N CYS A 70 -3.33 -0.85 7.10
CA CYS A 70 -3.39 -2.30 7.00
C CYS A 70 -1.97 -2.84 6.81
N THR A 71 -1.49 -3.64 7.76
CA THR A 71 -0.17 -4.25 7.65
C THR A 71 -0.27 -5.58 6.90
N MET A 72 0.62 -5.76 5.94
CA MET A 72 0.72 -6.97 5.13
C MET A 72 1.86 -7.82 5.69
N ASP A 73 1.53 -8.70 6.64
CA ASP A 73 2.49 -9.51 7.38
C ASP A 73 2.09 -10.98 7.28
N GLU A 74 3.06 -11.86 7.08
CA GLU A 74 2.83 -13.31 7.01
C GLU A 74 2.19 -13.87 8.28
N ARG A 75 2.37 -13.19 9.41
CA ARG A 75 1.79 -13.58 10.71
C ARG A 75 0.34 -13.11 10.88
N GLY A 76 -0.17 -12.36 9.91
CA GLY A 76 -1.53 -11.87 9.94
C GLY A 76 -2.54 -12.93 9.54
N LYS A 77 -3.80 -12.53 9.50
CA LYS A 77 -4.88 -13.39 9.06
C LYS A 77 -4.79 -13.66 7.56
N LEU A 78 -4.80 -14.94 7.20
CA LEU A 78 -4.82 -15.32 5.80
C LEU A 78 -6.15 -14.94 5.15
N MET A 79 -6.09 -14.34 3.99
CA MET A 79 -7.25 -13.88 3.26
C MET A 79 -7.08 -14.15 1.77
N SER A 80 -8.12 -14.66 1.12
CA SER A 80 -8.09 -14.85 -0.34
C SER A 80 -8.15 -13.52 -1.06
N SER A 81 -7.72 -13.49 -2.32
CA SER A 81 -7.81 -12.28 -3.14
C SER A 81 -9.24 -11.77 -3.30
N PRO A 82 -10.25 -12.63 -3.56
CA PRO A 82 -11.63 -12.17 -3.60
C PRO A 82 -12.11 -11.58 -2.27
N ASP A 83 -11.71 -12.17 -1.14
CA ASP A 83 -12.08 -11.64 0.17
C ASP A 83 -11.43 -10.30 0.44
N PHE A 84 -10.17 -10.14 0.06
CA PHE A 84 -9.49 -8.84 0.19
C PHE A 84 -10.13 -7.78 -0.69
N ALA A 85 -10.53 -8.15 -1.89
CA ALA A 85 -11.24 -7.23 -2.78
C ALA A 85 -12.57 -6.75 -2.16
N ARG A 86 -13.31 -7.66 -1.53
CA ARG A 86 -14.54 -7.30 -0.81
C ARG A 86 -14.25 -6.37 0.37
N GLN A 87 -13.14 -6.61 1.07
CA GLN A 87 -12.73 -5.74 2.18
C GLN A 87 -12.41 -4.32 1.69
N LEU A 88 -11.72 -4.20 0.55
CA LEU A 88 -11.46 -2.90 -0.06
C LEU A 88 -12.76 -2.17 -0.38
N ALA A 89 -13.73 -2.89 -0.95
CA ALA A 89 -15.02 -2.33 -1.28
C ALA A 89 -15.78 -1.87 -0.03
N ASP A 90 -15.72 -2.66 1.04
CA ASP A 90 -16.38 -2.32 2.31
C ASP A 90 -15.79 -1.05 2.92
N TRP A 91 -14.48 -0.92 2.94
CA TRP A 91 -13.80 0.29 3.44
C TRP A 91 -14.18 1.52 2.61
N ARG A 92 -14.19 1.38 1.30
CA ARG A 92 -14.64 2.44 0.39
C ARG A 92 -16.07 2.86 0.72
N ASP A 93 -16.97 1.88 0.87
CA ASP A 93 -18.39 2.13 1.12
C ASP A 93 -18.64 2.73 2.51
N GLN A 94 -17.73 2.50 3.45
CA GLN A 94 -17.75 3.14 4.77
C GLN A 94 -17.27 4.60 4.74
N GLY A 95 -16.85 5.09 3.58
CA GLY A 95 -16.41 6.47 3.43
C GLY A 95 -14.93 6.70 3.73
N ARG A 96 -14.12 5.64 3.82
CA ARG A 96 -12.67 5.80 3.99
C ARG A 96 -12.08 6.49 2.77
N GLN A 97 -11.27 7.53 3.01
CA GLN A 97 -10.68 8.32 1.94
C GLN A 97 -9.28 7.85 1.57
N ASP A 98 -8.55 7.30 2.54
CA ASP A 98 -7.18 6.85 2.36
C ASP A 98 -6.96 5.49 3.02
N LEU A 99 -6.33 4.59 2.29
CA LEU A 99 -5.89 3.29 2.78
C LEU A 99 -4.38 3.21 2.59
N SER A 100 -3.66 2.92 3.66
CA SER A 100 -2.22 2.69 3.62
C SER A 100 -1.93 1.22 3.91
N LEU A 101 -1.42 0.52 2.91
CA LEU A 101 -0.97 -0.87 3.03
C LEU A 101 0.52 -0.85 3.33
N ILE A 102 0.90 -1.38 4.48
CA ILE A 102 2.31 -1.39 4.90
C ILE A 102 2.88 -2.78 4.60
N HIS A 103 3.84 -2.83 3.71
CA HIS A 103 4.56 -4.07 3.40
C HIS A 103 5.65 -4.30 4.44
N ILE A 104 5.56 -5.43 5.11
CA ILE A 104 6.52 -5.83 6.13
C ILE A 104 7.57 -6.77 5.53
#